data_573489751eb570e52fa8c9edc85d7a4d
#
_entry.id   573489751eb570e52fa8c9edc85d7a4d
#
_cell.length_a   1.000
_cell.length_b   1.000
_cell.length_c   1.000
_cell.angle_alpha   90.00
_cell.angle_beta   90.00
_cell.angle_gamma   90.00
#
_symmetry.space_group_name_H-M   'P 1'
#
loop_
_entity.id
_entity.type
_entity.pdbx_description
1 polymer ?
#
loop_
_entity_poly.entity_id
_entity_poly.type
_entity_poly.pdbx_seq_one_letter_code
_entity_poly.pdbx_strand_id
1 'polypeptide(L)'
;MKLTTRGPRMVLGGGITAALLLLIGALGSRLGFWPFTVGFLFLMIGVVVAVLTTIAGSFVVVSALRRTGSSNYLAPGIGVGVCVLVMLVIGGQFVPAASLPPIHNISTDLEDPPQFEAIVPRRSGLNPHRYDAAQKIGDAGTLGDLQRAAYPELKTLRSAVSVLAGLERTVAILEDMGLEVVAVDRVTGRVEATATTFWFGFKDDVVVRLKAAGGVTSVDVHSVSRVGQGDLGVNARRIATFLSQFAAMEREDKSSVAP
;
A
#
# COMPACT_ATOMS: atom_id res chain seq x y z
N MET A 1 6.30 -13.46 -47.20
CA MET A 1 5.33 -12.47 -46.70
C MET A 1 6.10 -11.23 -46.24
N LYS A 2 5.97 -10.08 -46.96
CA LYS A 2 6.63 -8.82 -46.55
C LYS A 2 5.94 -8.34 -45.25
N LEU A 3 6.61 -8.43 -44.10
CA LEU A 3 6.18 -7.70 -42.92
C LEU A 3 6.17 -6.22 -43.29
N THR A 4 4.97 -5.68 -43.47
CA THR A 4 4.80 -4.25 -43.74
C THR A 4 5.39 -3.48 -42.55
N THR A 5 5.89 -2.26 -42.75
CA THR A 5 6.42 -1.36 -41.71
C THR A 5 5.38 -1.04 -40.61
N ARG A 6 4.14 -1.49 -40.80
CA ARG A 6 3.02 -1.32 -39.86
C ARG A 6 3.14 -2.21 -38.60
N GLY A 7 3.55 -3.49 -38.75
CA GLY A 7 3.66 -4.42 -37.64
C GLY A 7 4.57 -3.94 -36.48
N PRO A 8 5.84 -3.56 -36.76
CA PRO A 8 6.73 -3.01 -35.73
C PRO A 8 6.20 -1.76 -35.02
N ARG A 9 5.55 -0.86 -35.78
CA ARG A 9 4.93 0.36 -35.21
C ARG A 9 3.71 0.05 -34.34
N MET A 10 2.91 -0.95 -34.73
CA MET A 10 1.74 -1.36 -33.91
C MET A 10 2.17 -1.95 -32.57
N VAL A 11 3.26 -2.73 -32.51
CA VAL A 11 3.79 -3.29 -31.27
C VAL A 11 4.31 -2.18 -30.36
N LEU A 12 5.05 -1.21 -30.89
CA LEU A 12 5.48 -0.05 -30.11
C LEU A 12 4.28 0.75 -29.60
N GLY A 13 3.29 1.02 -30.46
CA GLY A 13 2.05 1.70 -30.07
C GLY A 13 1.29 0.95 -28.99
N GLY A 14 1.20 -0.37 -29.06
CA GLY A 14 0.59 -1.21 -28.02
C GLY A 14 1.27 -1.06 -26.65
N GLY A 15 2.61 -1.08 -26.63
CA GLY A 15 3.37 -0.84 -25.39
C GLY A 15 3.13 0.53 -24.78
N ILE A 16 3.15 1.59 -25.61
CA ILE A 16 2.84 2.95 -25.18
C ILE A 16 1.40 3.03 -24.63
N THR A 17 0.44 2.45 -25.35
CA THR A 17 -0.97 2.43 -24.92
C THR A 17 -1.14 1.73 -23.58
N ALA A 18 -0.51 0.57 -23.37
CA ALA A 18 -0.56 -0.15 -22.10
C ALA A 18 -0.04 0.72 -20.93
N ALA A 19 1.12 1.37 -21.13
CA ALA A 19 1.70 2.25 -20.12
C ALA A 19 0.83 3.49 -19.86
N LEU A 20 0.28 4.11 -20.90
CA LEU A 20 -0.61 5.27 -20.75
C LEU A 20 -1.90 4.91 -20.03
N LEU A 21 -2.53 3.77 -20.31
CA LEU A 21 -3.74 3.33 -19.63
C LEU A 21 -3.49 3.13 -18.13
N LEU A 22 -2.33 2.56 -17.74
CA LEU A 22 -1.96 2.41 -16.35
C LEU A 22 -1.79 3.77 -15.65
N LEU A 23 -1.02 4.67 -16.28
CA LEU A 23 -0.76 6.00 -15.70
C LEU A 23 -2.03 6.85 -15.61
N ILE A 24 -2.81 6.90 -16.69
CA ILE A 24 -4.06 7.67 -16.74
C ILE A 24 -5.06 7.12 -15.73
N GLY A 25 -5.23 5.79 -15.67
CA GLY A 25 -6.13 5.15 -14.72
C GLY A 25 -5.82 5.49 -13.27
N ALA A 26 -4.55 5.38 -12.88
CA ALA A 26 -4.11 5.65 -11.53
C ALA A 26 -4.14 7.15 -11.19
N LEU A 27 -3.52 8.00 -12.02
CA LEU A 27 -3.42 9.44 -11.78
C LEU A 27 -4.77 10.14 -11.88
N GLY A 28 -5.64 9.73 -12.81
CA GLY A 28 -6.96 10.32 -12.92
C GLY A 28 -7.85 10.01 -11.71
N SER A 29 -7.72 8.81 -11.13
CA SER A 29 -8.34 8.48 -9.84
C SER A 29 -7.77 9.32 -8.71
N ARG A 30 -6.43 9.45 -8.62
CA ARG A 30 -5.75 10.26 -7.61
C ARG A 30 -6.17 11.74 -7.66
N LEU A 31 -6.33 12.28 -8.86
CA LEU A 31 -6.72 13.68 -9.08
C LEU A 31 -8.24 13.91 -8.98
N GLY A 32 -9.03 12.84 -8.76
CA GLY A 32 -10.47 12.94 -8.58
C GLY A 32 -11.25 13.10 -9.89
N PHE A 33 -10.65 12.86 -11.06
CA PHE A 33 -11.37 12.91 -12.34
C PHE A 33 -12.41 11.78 -12.47
N TRP A 34 -12.18 10.66 -11.80
CA TRP A 34 -13.09 9.51 -11.73
C TRP A 34 -12.85 8.66 -10.46
N PRO A 35 -13.82 7.84 -10.05
CA PRO A 35 -13.66 6.92 -8.94
C PRO A 35 -12.61 5.84 -9.24
N PHE A 36 -11.99 5.29 -8.21
CA PHE A 36 -10.92 4.28 -8.33
C PHE A 36 -11.34 3.03 -9.12
N THR A 37 -12.63 2.70 -9.13
CA THR A 37 -13.20 1.59 -9.91
C THR A 37 -12.99 1.78 -11.41
N VAL A 38 -13.14 3.01 -11.91
CA VAL A 38 -12.83 3.37 -13.30
C VAL A 38 -11.31 3.31 -13.54
N GLY A 39 -10.50 3.77 -12.57
CA GLY A 39 -9.05 3.63 -12.64
C GLY A 39 -8.59 2.17 -12.73
N PHE A 40 -9.22 1.27 -11.98
CA PHE A 40 -8.96 -0.17 -12.09
C PHE A 40 -9.40 -0.76 -13.44
N LEU A 41 -10.49 -0.27 -14.04
CA LEU A 41 -10.89 -0.68 -15.38
C LEU A 41 -9.80 -0.31 -16.41
N PHE A 42 -9.25 0.90 -16.35
CA PHE A 42 -8.10 1.30 -17.20
C PHE A 42 -6.89 0.40 -16.99
N LEU A 43 -6.58 0.06 -15.73
CA LEU A 43 -5.48 -0.85 -15.39
C LEU A 43 -5.72 -2.24 -15.99
N MET A 44 -6.91 -2.81 -15.85
CA MET A 44 -7.27 -4.12 -16.42
C MET A 44 -7.16 -4.12 -17.94
N ILE A 45 -7.68 -3.10 -18.62
CA ILE A 45 -7.54 -2.95 -20.08
C ILE A 45 -6.05 -2.82 -20.45
N GLY A 46 -5.27 -2.04 -19.70
CA GLY A 46 -3.83 -1.89 -19.92
C GLY A 46 -3.08 -3.20 -19.82
N VAL A 47 -3.40 -4.05 -18.83
CA VAL A 47 -2.82 -5.40 -18.68
C VAL A 47 -3.18 -6.28 -19.87
N VAL A 48 -4.44 -6.30 -20.30
CA VAL A 48 -4.87 -7.08 -21.49
C VAL A 48 -4.10 -6.62 -22.73
N VAL A 49 -4.00 -5.31 -22.96
CA VAL A 49 -3.21 -4.74 -24.07
C VAL A 49 -1.74 -5.16 -23.96
N ALA A 50 -1.15 -5.11 -22.75
CA ALA A 50 0.24 -5.51 -22.53
C ALA A 50 0.47 -6.99 -22.88
N VAL A 51 -0.40 -7.89 -22.43
CA VAL A 51 -0.32 -9.33 -22.73
C VAL A 51 -0.42 -9.60 -24.22
N LEU A 52 -1.46 -9.07 -24.87
CA LEU A 52 -1.66 -9.26 -26.32
C LEU A 52 -0.50 -8.68 -27.14
N THR A 53 -0.01 -7.50 -26.77
CA THR A 53 1.13 -6.85 -27.42
C THR A 53 2.41 -7.65 -27.22
N THR A 54 2.63 -8.22 -26.03
CA THR A 54 3.80 -9.05 -25.75
C THR A 54 3.79 -10.32 -26.62
N ILE A 55 2.66 -11.02 -26.71
CA ILE A 55 2.53 -12.23 -27.53
C ILE A 55 2.78 -11.92 -29.01
N ALA A 56 2.03 -10.96 -29.59
CA ALA A 56 2.17 -10.58 -31.00
C ALA A 56 3.54 -9.96 -31.31
N GLY A 57 4.04 -9.12 -30.38
CA GLY A 57 5.31 -8.44 -30.52
C GLY A 57 6.52 -9.37 -30.48
N SER A 58 6.51 -10.37 -29.61
CA SER A 58 7.56 -11.40 -29.55
C SER A 58 7.68 -12.14 -30.85
N PHE A 59 6.56 -12.49 -31.50
CA PHE A 59 6.59 -13.08 -32.85
C PHE A 59 7.22 -12.16 -33.92
N VAL A 60 6.87 -10.85 -33.86
CA VAL A 60 7.44 -9.84 -34.78
C VAL A 60 8.95 -9.69 -34.55
N VAL A 61 9.39 -9.60 -33.27
CA VAL A 61 10.83 -9.49 -32.91
C VAL A 61 11.61 -10.70 -33.38
N VAL A 62 11.15 -11.92 -33.07
CA VAL A 62 11.82 -13.16 -33.49
C VAL A 62 11.90 -13.27 -35.02
N SER A 63 10.82 -12.91 -35.72
CA SER A 63 10.79 -12.90 -37.17
C SER A 63 11.76 -11.89 -37.80
N ALA A 64 11.94 -10.73 -37.13
CA ALA A 64 12.90 -9.71 -37.55
C ALA A 64 14.37 -10.15 -37.31
N LEU A 65 14.65 -10.75 -36.17
CA LEU A 65 15.99 -11.25 -35.80
C LEU A 65 16.45 -12.40 -36.74
N ARG A 66 15.54 -13.25 -37.20
CA ARG A 66 15.85 -14.35 -38.14
C ARG A 66 16.17 -13.87 -39.55
N ARG A 67 15.94 -12.60 -39.88
CA ARG A 67 16.24 -12.01 -41.18
C ARG A 67 17.60 -11.33 -41.15
N THR A 68 18.60 -11.88 -41.82
CA THR A 68 19.95 -11.29 -41.90
C THR A 68 19.88 -9.84 -42.40
N GLY A 69 20.51 -8.91 -41.69
CA GLY A 69 20.63 -7.49 -42.07
C GLY A 69 19.42 -6.59 -41.73
N SER A 70 18.43 -7.10 -40.99
CA SER A 70 17.28 -6.28 -40.54
C SER A 70 17.55 -5.59 -39.22
N SER A 71 17.50 -4.24 -39.18
CA SER A 71 17.49 -3.44 -37.97
C SER A 71 16.07 -3.18 -37.40
N ASN A 72 15.04 -3.79 -38.04
CA ASN A 72 13.63 -3.50 -37.71
C ASN A 72 13.11 -4.17 -36.42
N TYR A 73 13.99 -4.69 -35.55
CA TYR A 73 13.62 -5.31 -34.24
C TYR A 73 13.59 -4.33 -33.10
N LEU A 74 14.21 -3.14 -33.22
CA LEU A 74 14.31 -2.19 -32.10
C LEU A 74 12.95 -1.65 -31.65
N ALA A 75 12.15 -1.13 -32.57
CA ALA A 75 10.84 -0.57 -32.23
C ALA A 75 9.88 -1.61 -31.59
N PRO A 76 9.69 -2.81 -32.16
CA PRO A 76 8.86 -3.83 -31.52
C PRO A 76 9.50 -4.38 -30.24
N GLY A 77 10.84 -4.45 -30.15
CA GLY A 77 11.54 -4.83 -28.91
C GLY A 77 11.28 -3.87 -27.76
N ILE A 78 11.32 -2.56 -28.02
CA ILE A 78 10.95 -1.54 -27.03
C ILE A 78 9.49 -1.71 -26.59
N GLY A 79 8.56 -1.89 -27.54
CA GLY A 79 7.14 -2.09 -27.22
C GLY A 79 6.89 -3.30 -26.31
N VAL A 80 7.53 -4.45 -26.63
CA VAL A 80 7.48 -5.66 -25.78
C VAL A 80 8.11 -5.39 -24.41
N GLY A 81 9.27 -4.72 -24.37
CA GLY A 81 9.96 -4.39 -23.10
C GLY A 81 9.09 -3.53 -22.19
N VAL A 82 8.39 -2.53 -22.73
CA VAL A 82 7.46 -1.70 -21.98
C VAL A 82 6.29 -2.54 -21.43
N CYS A 83 5.71 -3.44 -22.24
CA CYS A 83 4.64 -4.32 -21.78
C CYS A 83 5.09 -5.26 -20.65
N VAL A 84 6.28 -5.84 -20.78
CA VAL A 84 6.86 -6.70 -19.73
C VAL A 84 7.08 -5.89 -18.45
N LEU A 85 7.60 -4.67 -18.56
CA LEU A 85 7.79 -3.78 -17.39
C LEU A 85 6.44 -3.48 -16.72
N VAL A 86 5.40 -3.14 -17.48
CA VAL A 86 4.03 -2.91 -16.93
C VAL A 86 3.56 -4.15 -16.18
N MET A 87 3.69 -5.34 -16.76
CA MET A 87 3.28 -6.59 -16.09
C MET A 87 4.10 -6.90 -14.84
N LEU A 88 5.41 -6.63 -14.84
CA LEU A 88 6.27 -6.81 -13.67
C LEU A 88 5.92 -5.85 -12.54
N VAL A 89 5.66 -4.58 -12.85
CA VAL A 89 5.25 -3.57 -11.86
C VAL A 89 3.94 -3.98 -11.19
N ILE A 90 2.94 -4.39 -11.98
CA ILE A 90 1.64 -4.82 -11.44
C ILE A 90 1.78 -6.15 -10.70
N GLY A 91 2.38 -7.16 -11.33
CA GLY A 91 2.56 -8.48 -10.73
C GLY A 91 3.36 -8.44 -9.42
N GLY A 92 4.39 -7.60 -9.36
CA GLY A 92 5.19 -7.40 -8.15
C GLY A 92 4.39 -6.86 -6.95
N GLN A 93 3.26 -6.19 -7.19
CA GLN A 93 2.36 -5.75 -6.12
C GLN A 93 1.40 -6.86 -5.66
N PHE A 94 0.89 -7.67 -6.59
CA PHE A 94 -0.17 -8.63 -6.30
C PHE A 94 0.33 -10.02 -5.92
N VAL A 95 1.43 -10.49 -6.50
CA VAL A 95 1.95 -11.85 -6.23
C VAL A 95 2.34 -12.05 -4.76
N PRO A 96 3.11 -11.16 -4.11
CA PRO A 96 3.43 -11.31 -2.69
C PRO A 96 2.21 -11.24 -1.77
N ALA A 97 1.17 -10.52 -2.21
CA ALA A 97 -0.04 -10.31 -1.43
C ALA A 97 -1.09 -11.44 -1.58
N ALA A 98 -0.92 -12.34 -2.54
CA ALA A 98 -1.87 -13.43 -2.80
C ALA A 98 -2.00 -14.43 -1.63
N SER A 99 -0.98 -14.50 -0.75
CA SER A 99 -0.99 -15.33 0.46
C SER A 99 -1.52 -14.61 1.71
N LEU A 100 -1.80 -13.30 1.61
CA LEU A 100 -2.27 -12.51 2.73
C LEU A 100 -3.80 -12.56 2.85
N PRO A 101 -4.34 -12.50 4.08
CA PRO A 101 -5.78 -12.47 4.27
C PRO A 101 -6.38 -11.18 3.68
N PRO A 102 -7.64 -11.23 3.18
CA PRO A 102 -8.33 -10.05 2.64
C PRO A 102 -8.86 -9.15 3.77
N ILE A 103 -7.95 -8.62 4.57
CA ILE A 103 -8.25 -7.69 5.67
C ILE A 103 -7.55 -6.35 5.40
N HIS A 104 -8.15 -5.27 5.90
CA HIS A 104 -7.70 -3.89 5.70
C HIS A 104 -7.75 -3.08 7.00
N ASN A 105 -8.02 -3.75 8.11
CA ASN A 105 -8.22 -3.16 9.42
C ASN A 105 -7.36 -3.96 10.41
N ILE A 106 -6.33 -3.34 10.97
CA ILE A 106 -5.27 -3.99 11.76
C ILE A 106 -5.06 -3.19 13.04
N SER A 107 -5.02 -3.89 14.20
CA SER A 107 -4.75 -3.29 15.50
C SER A 107 -3.74 -4.09 16.30
N THR A 108 -2.91 -3.46 17.10
CA THR A 108 -2.00 -4.14 18.04
C THR A 108 -2.71 -4.65 19.29
N ASP A 109 -3.76 -3.96 19.72
CA ASP A 109 -4.67 -4.39 20.77
C ASP A 109 -6.00 -4.80 20.15
N LEU A 110 -6.34 -6.09 20.22
CA LEU A 110 -7.54 -6.64 19.61
C LEU A 110 -8.76 -6.61 20.55
N GLU A 111 -8.52 -6.39 21.84
CA GLU A 111 -9.57 -6.37 22.86
C GLU A 111 -10.05 -4.94 23.16
N ASP A 112 -9.11 -3.99 23.27
CA ASP A 112 -9.38 -2.56 23.44
C ASP A 112 -8.62 -1.75 22.37
N PRO A 113 -9.01 -1.85 21.08
CA PRO A 113 -8.30 -1.19 19.99
C PRO A 113 -8.37 0.33 20.09
N PRO A 114 -7.28 1.06 19.75
CA PRO A 114 -7.31 2.53 19.68
C PRO A 114 -8.44 3.03 18.78
N GLN A 115 -9.18 4.02 19.25
CA GLN A 115 -10.33 4.58 18.55
C GLN A 115 -9.97 5.91 17.87
N PHE A 116 -10.49 6.10 16.66
CA PHE A 116 -10.43 7.37 15.93
C PHE A 116 -11.49 8.35 16.46
N GLU A 117 -11.16 9.63 16.51
CA GLU A 117 -12.09 10.72 16.85
C GLU A 117 -11.97 11.91 15.89
N ALA A 118 -10.78 12.50 15.79
CA ALA A 118 -10.54 13.70 14.99
C ALA A 118 -10.66 13.45 13.48
N ILE A 119 -10.29 12.26 13.04
CA ILE A 119 -10.39 11.86 11.63
C ILE A 119 -11.82 11.52 11.24
N VAL A 120 -12.65 11.02 12.16
CA VAL A 120 -13.99 10.50 11.83
C VAL A 120 -14.84 11.49 11.00
N PRO A 121 -14.95 12.78 11.36
CA PRO A 121 -15.72 13.75 10.56
C PRO A 121 -15.12 14.03 9.16
N ARG A 122 -13.84 13.71 8.97
CA ARG A 122 -13.10 13.94 7.70
C ARG A 122 -13.08 12.70 6.81
N ARG A 123 -13.58 11.56 7.31
CA ARG A 123 -13.59 10.32 6.52
C ARG A 123 -14.62 10.38 5.42
N SER A 124 -14.17 10.12 4.20
CA SER A 124 -15.00 9.72 3.07
C SER A 124 -14.55 8.32 2.67
N GLY A 125 -15.41 7.33 2.73
CA GLY A 125 -15.05 5.95 2.40
C GLY A 125 -16.10 4.97 2.89
N LEU A 126 -16.07 3.76 2.37
CA LEU A 126 -17.08 2.74 2.63
C LEU A 126 -16.72 1.86 3.84
N ASN A 127 -15.42 1.76 4.17
CA ASN A 127 -14.98 0.87 5.23
C ASN A 127 -15.22 1.46 6.61
N PRO A 128 -15.73 0.67 7.56
CA PRO A 128 -15.84 1.07 8.97
C PRO A 128 -14.46 1.42 9.53
N HIS A 129 -14.41 2.44 10.40
CA HIS A 129 -13.17 2.85 11.07
C HIS A 129 -12.94 2.13 12.41
N ARG A 130 -13.94 1.44 12.92
CA ARG A 130 -13.83 0.68 14.18
C ARG A 130 -13.23 -0.69 13.90
N TYR A 131 -12.36 -1.15 14.79
CA TYR A 131 -11.88 -2.52 14.77
C TYR A 131 -12.87 -3.40 15.57
N ASP A 132 -13.32 -4.48 14.94
CA ASP A 132 -14.15 -5.50 15.57
C ASP A 132 -13.53 -6.87 15.31
N ALA A 133 -12.88 -7.45 16.30
CA ALA A 133 -12.22 -8.73 16.19
C ALA A 133 -13.20 -9.88 15.83
N ALA A 134 -14.48 -9.74 16.17
CA ALA A 134 -15.52 -10.75 15.88
C ALA A 134 -16.14 -10.56 14.47
N GLN A 135 -15.82 -9.46 13.76
CA GLN A 135 -16.32 -9.23 12.41
C GLN A 135 -15.97 -10.41 11.50
N LYS A 136 -16.98 -10.98 10.85
CA LYS A 136 -16.78 -12.05 9.86
C LYS A 136 -16.26 -11.49 8.53
N ILE A 137 -15.26 -12.16 7.98
CA ILE A 137 -14.65 -11.85 6.68
C ILE A 137 -15.03 -12.99 5.70
N GLY A 138 -16.24 -12.94 5.19
CA GLY A 138 -16.80 -14.02 4.36
C GLY A 138 -16.67 -15.37 5.05
N ASP A 139 -16.24 -16.39 4.31
CA ASP A 139 -16.01 -17.75 4.81
C ASP A 139 -14.59 -17.94 5.39
N ALA A 140 -13.73 -16.91 5.34
CA ALA A 140 -12.33 -17.01 5.77
C ALA A 140 -12.16 -17.03 7.30
N GLY A 141 -13.18 -16.59 8.06
CA GLY A 141 -13.12 -16.54 9.51
C GLY A 141 -13.41 -15.16 10.09
N THR A 142 -12.96 -14.89 11.31
CA THR A 142 -13.10 -13.57 11.93
C THR A 142 -11.88 -12.70 11.66
N LEU A 143 -12.07 -11.37 11.70
CA LEU A 143 -10.99 -10.39 11.52
C LEU A 143 -9.84 -10.65 12.52
N GLY A 144 -10.18 -10.88 13.79
CA GLY A 144 -9.19 -11.12 14.83
C GLY A 144 -8.42 -12.43 14.63
N ASP A 145 -9.06 -13.52 14.18
CA ASP A 145 -8.38 -14.79 13.92
C ASP A 145 -7.47 -14.69 12.71
N LEU A 146 -7.94 -14.07 11.62
CA LEU A 146 -7.14 -13.84 10.42
C LEU A 146 -5.93 -12.96 10.71
N GLN A 147 -6.11 -11.90 11.51
CA GLN A 147 -5.00 -11.04 11.90
C GLN A 147 -3.99 -11.79 12.77
N ARG A 148 -4.43 -12.52 13.81
CA ARG A 148 -3.52 -13.30 14.68
C ARG A 148 -2.72 -14.32 13.92
N ALA A 149 -3.34 -14.99 12.95
CA ALA A 149 -2.67 -15.97 12.12
C ALA A 149 -1.63 -15.37 11.18
N ALA A 150 -1.96 -14.22 10.53
CA ALA A 150 -1.10 -13.61 9.53
C ALA A 150 -0.02 -12.69 10.12
N TYR A 151 -0.28 -12.07 11.28
CA TYR A 151 0.56 -11.03 11.88
C TYR A 151 0.71 -11.22 13.41
N PRO A 152 1.21 -12.39 13.87
CA PRO A 152 1.31 -12.70 15.30
C PRO A 152 2.26 -11.79 16.07
N GLU A 153 3.15 -11.08 15.37
CA GLU A 153 4.12 -10.14 15.93
C GLU A 153 3.53 -8.77 16.26
N LEU A 154 2.38 -8.40 15.66
CA LEU A 154 1.76 -7.09 15.89
C LEU A 154 1.01 -7.09 17.22
N LYS A 155 1.68 -6.59 18.25
CA LYS A 155 1.17 -6.52 19.64
C LYS A 155 1.50 -5.17 20.24
N THR A 156 0.82 -4.83 21.34
CA THR A 156 1.14 -3.68 22.19
C THR A 156 2.64 -3.64 22.50
N LEU A 157 3.28 -2.52 22.18
CA LEU A 157 4.65 -2.25 22.58
C LEU A 157 4.68 -1.66 23.98
N ARG A 158 5.57 -2.15 24.84
CA ARG A 158 5.85 -1.59 26.16
C ARG A 158 7.14 -0.79 26.12
N SER A 159 7.08 0.46 26.57
CA SER A 159 8.20 1.41 26.54
C SER A 159 8.40 2.07 27.89
N ALA A 160 9.65 2.37 28.23
CA ALA A 160 10.00 3.15 29.44
C ALA A 160 9.82 4.67 29.24
N VAL A 161 9.53 5.11 28.03
CA VAL A 161 9.34 6.54 27.69
C VAL A 161 8.04 7.05 28.31
N SER A 162 8.05 8.29 28.83
CA SER A 162 6.82 8.92 29.32
C SER A 162 5.80 9.11 28.19
N VAL A 163 4.51 9.20 28.53
CA VAL A 163 3.46 9.42 27.52
C VAL A 163 3.74 10.68 26.69
N LEU A 164 4.17 11.77 27.34
CA LEU A 164 4.43 13.03 26.65
C LEU A 164 5.58 12.91 25.63
N ALA A 165 6.72 12.36 26.04
CA ALA A 165 7.86 12.13 25.14
C ALA A 165 7.51 11.09 24.05
N GLY A 166 6.69 10.09 24.40
CA GLY A 166 6.17 9.12 23.44
C GLY A 166 5.25 9.73 22.39
N LEU A 167 4.43 10.74 22.75
CA LEU A 167 3.61 11.47 21.77
C LEU A 167 4.47 12.27 20.79
N GLU A 168 5.49 12.98 21.28
CA GLU A 168 6.42 13.74 20.43
C GLU A 168 7.17 12.80 19.45
N ARG A 169 7.66 11.66 19.97
CA ARG A 169 8.27 10.61 19.14
C ARG A 169 7.29 10.05 18.11
N THR A 170 6.05 9.78 18.50
CA THR A 170 4.99 9.30 17.61
C THR A 170 4.77 10.25 16.43
N VAL A 171 4.66 11.56 16.71
CA VAL A 171 4.51 12.58 15.66
C VAL A 171 5.69 12.55 14.70
N ALA A 172 6.92 12.59 15.21
CA ALA A 172 8.13 12.56 14.39
C ALA A 172 8.21 11.32 13.50
N ILE A 173 7.88 10.14 14.04
CA ILE A 173 7.88 8.88 13.26
C ILE A 173 6.81 8.90 12.17
N LEU A 174 5.57 9.33 12.48
CA LEU A 174 4.50 9.35 11.50
C LEU A 174 4.79 10.34 10.37
N GLU A 175 5.39 11.49 10.67
CA GLU A 175 5.83 12.47 9.66
C GLU A 175 6.98 11.93 8.80
N ASP A 176 7.99 11.28 9.41
CA ASP A 176 9.10 10.64 8.68
C ASP A 176 8.60 9.52 7.75
N MET A 177 7.58 8.78 8.18
CA MET A 177 6.90 7.79 7.35
C MET A 177 6.01 8.42 6.25
N GLY A 178 5.93 9.75 6.14
CA GLY A 178 5.15 10.47 5.13
C GLY A 178 3.65 10.52 5.39
N LEU A 179 3.21 10.35 6.64
CA LEU A 179 1.82 10.50 7.02
C LEU A 179 1.50 11.96 7.37
N GLU A 180 0.30 12.40 7.02
CA GLU A 180 -0.27 13.68 7.47
C GLU A 180 -0.80 13.52 8.89
N VAL A 181 -0.15 14.13 9.89
CA VAL A 181 -0.66 14.17 11.26
C VAL A 181 -1.87 15.10 11.32
N VAL A 182 -3.01 14.54 11.71
CA VAL A 182 -4.31 15.23 11.72
C VAL A 182 -4.64 15.84 13.09
N ALA A 183 -4.28 15.12 14.16
CA ALA A 183 -4.52 15.56 15.52
C ALA A 183 -3.54 14.92 16.52
N VAL A 184 -3.20 15.69 17.54
CA VAL A 184 -2.45 15.24 18.72
C VAL A 184 -3.24 15.61 19.95
N ASP A 185 -3.76 14.62 20.65
CA ASP A 185 -4.47 14.79 21.92
C ASP A 185 -3.57 14.37 23.09
N ARG A 186 -3.02 15.36 23.75
CA ARG A 186 -2.12 15.16 24.91
C ARG A 186 -2.84 14.68 26.17
N VAL A 187 -4.14 14.91 26.27
CA VAL A 187 -4.94 14.51 27.43
C VAL A 187 -5.23 13.02 27.41
N THR A 188 -5.64 12.50 26.26
CA THR A 188 -5.95 11.08 26.07
C THR A 188 -4.74 10.24 25.61
N GLY A 189 -3.60 10.89 25.32
CA GLY A 189 -2.41 10.21 24.82
C GLY A 189 -2.57 9.66 23.41
N ARG A 190 -3.20 10.41 22.48
CA ARG A 190 -3.57 9.93 21.15
C ARG A 190 -2.99 10.81 20.05
N VAL A 191 -2.50 10.15 18.98
CA VAL A 191 -2.12 10.80 17.71
C VAL A 191 -2.90 10.15 16.59
N GLU A 192 -3.54 10.96 15.75
CA GLU A 192 -4.25 10.50 14.55
C GLU A 192 -3.57 11.05 13.29
N ALA A 193 -3.36 10.19 12.31
CA ALA A 193 -2.71 10.55 11.05
C ALA A 193 -3.35 9.82 9.86
N THR A 194 -3.13 10.34 8.66
CA THR A 194 -3.60 9.74 7.40
C THR A 194 -2.44 9.51 6.44
N ALA A 195 -2.28 8.29 5.98
CA ALA A 195 -1.41 7.94 4.85
C ALA A 195 -2.17 8.08 3.54
N THR A 196 -1.49 8.57 2.49
CA THR A 196 -2.07 8.65 1.15
C THR A 196 -1.18 7.90 0.17
N THR A 197 -1.73 6.87 -0.51
CA THR A 197 -0.98 6.08 -1.48
C THR A 197 -0.63 6.91 -2.72
N PHE A 198 0.56 6.64 -3.28
CA PHE A 198 1.08 7.45 -4.39
C PHE A 198 0.22 7.33 -5.65
N TRP A 199 -0.14 6.12 -6.09
CA TRP A 199 -0.76 5.89 -7.39
C TRP A 199 -2.22 6.33 -7.45
N PHE A 200 -3.05 5.79 -6.57
CA PHE A 200 -4.51 5.99 -6.61
C PHE A 200 -5.00 7.03 -5.62
N GLY A 201 -4.15 7.53 -4.73
CA GLY A 201 -4.56 8.46 -3.68
C GLY A 201 -5.45 7.82 -2.62
N PHE A 202 -5.41 6.49 -2.45
CA PHE A 202 -6.12 5.82 -1.36
C PHE A 202 -5.66 6.34 -0.02
N LYS A 203 -6.60 6.50 0.89
CA LYS A 203 -6.33 6.97 2.24
C LYS A 203 -6.48 5.84 3.24
N ASP A 204 -5.47 5.69 4.07
CA ASP A 204 -5.49 4.83 5.25
C ASP A 204 -5.34 5.71 6.48
N ASP A 205 -6.18 5.50 7.47
CA ASP A 205 -6.11 6.24 8.73
C ASP A 205 -5.36 5.42 9.75
N VAL A 206 -4.59 6.12 10.57
CA VAL A 206 -3.77 5.56 11.64
C VAL A 206 -4.07 6.30 12.93
N VAL A 207 -4.27 5.57 14.00
CA VAL A 207 -4.29 6.13 15.34
C VAL A 207 -3.29 5.40 16.22
N VAL A 208 -2.50 6.15 16.94
CA VAL A 208 -1.57 5.65 17.97
C VAL A 208 -2.08 6.13 19.33
N ARG A 209 -2.19 5.21 20.28
CA ARG A 209 -2.60 5.47 21.66
C ARG A 209 -1.47 5.12 22.60
N LEU A 210 -1.11 6.04 23.47
CA LEU A 210 -0.15 5.87 24.54
C LEU A 210 -0.85 5.94 25.89
N LYS A 211 -0.71 4.91 26.71
CA LYS A 211 -1.29 4.86 28.06
C LYS A 211 -0.21 4.51 29.08
N ALA A 212 -0.07 5.29 30.16
CA ALA A 212 0.76 4.91 31.29
C ALA A 212 0.09 3.78 32.08
N ALA A 213 0.80 2.68 32.31
CA ALA A 213 0.32 1.54 33.06
C ALA A 213 1.47 0.85 33.79
N GLY A 214 1.44 0.83 35.14
CA GLY A 214 2.41 0.08 35.94
C GLY A 214 3.87 0.53 35.79
N GLY A 215 4.13 1.82 35.59
CA GLY A 215 5.49 2.38 35.47
C GLY A 215 6.08 2.28 34.04
N VAL A 216 5.33 1.79 33.07
CA VAL A 216 5.67 1.76 31.66
C VAL A 216 4.57 2.43 30.83
N THR A 217 4.87 2.80 29.60
CA THR A 217 3.90 3.29 28.62
C THR A 217 3.57 2.18 27.65
N SER A 218 2.30 1.80 27.53
CA SER A 218 1.81 0.99 26.43
C SER A 218 1.63 1.84 25.19
N VAL A 219 2.07 1.34 24.04
CA VAL A 219 1.93 1.98 22.74
C VAL A 219 1.13 1.02 21.85
N ASP A 220 -0.08 1.43 21.52
CA ASP A 220 -0.99 0.69 20.65
C ASP A 220 -1.24 1.45 19.37
N VAL A 221 -1.33 0.71 18.26
CA VAL A 221 -1.53 1.27 16.92
C VAL A 221 -2.71 0.57 16.26
N HIS A 222 -3.58 1.36 15.65
CA HIS A 222 -4.66 0.87 14.80
C HIS A 222 -4.57 1.56 13.44
N SER A 223 -4.58 0.80 12.35
CA SER A 223 -4.50 1.29 10.98
C SER A 223 -5.58 0.66 10.11
N VAL A 224 -6.33 1.50 9.36
CA VAL A 224 -7.49 1.05 8.57
C VAL A 224 -7.60 1.79 7.24
N SER A 225 -7.82 1.05 6.16
CA SER A 225 -8.06 1.63 4.83
C SER A 225 -9.50 2.13 4.70
N ARG A 226 -9.68 3.30 4.06
CA ARG A 226 -11.02 3.88 3.84
C ARG A 226 -11.81 3.13 2.77
N VAL A 227 -11.15 2.42 1.87
CA VAL A 227 -11.77 1.66 0.76
C VAL A 227 -11.01 0.35 0.51
N GLY A 228 -11.69 -0.60 -0.16
CA GLY A 228 -11.12 -1.90 -0.51
C GLY A 228 -11.47 -3.01 0.48
N GLN A 229 -11.47 -4.26 0.01
CA GLN A 229 -11.71 -5.44 0.86
C GLN A 229 -10.45 -5.94 1.55
N GLY A 230 -9.28 -5.69 0.94
CA GLY A 230 -7.96 -6.00 1.48
C GLY A 230 -6.97 -4.90 1.12
N ASP A 231 -5.88 -4.81 1.86
CA ASP A 231 -4.86 -3.76 1.73
C ASP A 231 -3.50 -4.28 1.25
N LEU A 232 -3.43 -5.53 0.82
CA LEU A 232 -2.17 -6.20 0.43
C LEU A 232 -1.10 -6.17 1.54
N GLY A 233 -1.52 -6.15 2.82
CA GLY A 233 -0.67 -6.09 4.01
C GLY A 233 -0.04 -4.71 4.26
N VAL A 234 -0.52 -3.65 3.64
CA VAL A 234 0.04 -2.29 3.81
C VAL A 234 -0.14 -1.79 5.23
N ASN A 235 -1.33 -1.96 5.84
CA ASN A 235 -1.57 -1.51 7.22
C ASN A 235 -0.71 -2.30 8.23
N ALA A 236 -0.58 -3.61 8.05
CA ALA A 236 0.28 -4.43 8.92
C ALA A 236 1.75 -4.01 8.85
N ARG A 237 2.29 -3.81 7.63
CA ARG A 237 3.67 -3.32 7.44
C ARG A 237 3.87 -1.93 8.03
N ARG A 238 2.89 -1.03 7.89
CA ARG A 238 2.93 0.30 8.48
C ARG A 238 3.05 0.25 9.99
N ILE A 239 2.22 -0.57 10.66
CA ILE A 239 2.28 -0.77 12.11
C ILE A 239 3.64 -1.35 12.51
N ALA A 240 4.12 -2.39 11.83
CA ALA A 240 5.42 -3.00 12.12
C ALA A 240 6.58 -2.00 11.99
N THR A 241 6.56 -1.18 10.92
CA THR A 241 7.56 -0.12 10.71
C THR A 241 7.52 0.92 11.83
N PHE A 242 6.33 1.41 12.18
CA PHE A 242 6.16 2.36 13.28
C PHE A 242 6.70 1.81 14.62
N LEU A 243 6.29 0.59 15.00
CA LEU A 243 6.75 -0.04 16.24
C LEU A 243 8.26 -0.25 16.27
N SER A 244 8.85 -0.65 15.13
CA SER A 244 10.29 -0.82 15.00
C SER A 244 11.06 0.49 15.16
N GLN A 245 10.60 1.58 14.53
CA GLN A 245 11.21 2.91 14.64
C GLN A 245 11.05 3.47 16.06
N PHE A 246 9.87 3.29 16.67
CA PHE A 246 9.64 3.71 18.04
C PHE A 246 10.60 3.04 19.04
N ALA A 247 10.79 1.73 18.92
CA ALA A 247 11.73 0.98 19.73
C ALA A 247 13.21 1.30 19.44
N ALA A 248 13.55 1.67 18.19
CA ALA A 248 14.91 2.07 17.81
C ALA A 248 15.29 3.41 18.45
N MET A 249 14.44 4.42 18.39
CA MET A 249 14.66 5.72 19.04
C MET A 249 14.80 5.59 20.56
N GLU A 250 14.06 4.66 21.19
CA GLU A 250 14.21 4.40 22.62
C GLU A 250 15.59 3.82 23.00
N ARG A 251 16.19 3.01 22.10
CA ARG A 251 17.55 2.47 22.31
C ARG A 251 18.62 3.53 22.14
N GLU A 252 18.45 4.42 21.17
CA GLU A 252 19.39 5.53 20.91
C GLU A 252 19.42 6.51 22.09
N ASP A 253 18.26 6.89 22.62
CA ASP A 253 18.17 7.76 23.80
C ASP A 253 18.88 7.16 25.00
N LYS A 254 18.72 5.85 25.25
CA LYS A 254 19.41 5.16 26.35
C LYS A 254 20.92 5.11 26.15
N SER A 255 21.40 4.97 24.90
CA SER A 255 22.83 4.93 24.60
C SER A 255 23.50 6.30 24.70
N SER A 256 22.76 7.38 24.45
CA SER A 256 23.25 8.76 24.55
C SER A 256 23.34 9.27 26.00
N VAL A 257 22.65 8.63 26.93
CA VAL A 257 22.63 8.98 28.38
C VAL A 257 23.56 8.10 29.22
N ALA A 258 24.08 7.01 28.65
CA ALA A 258 25.07 6.17 29.31
C ALA A 258 26.43 6.89 29.35
N PRO A 259 27.09 7.05 30.54
CA PRO A 259 28.32 7.79 30.73
C PRO A 259 29.51 7.13 30.03
#